data_779c00d5d387c615fd9a8569371a32ca
#
_entry.id   779c00d5d387c615fd9a8569371a32ca
#
_cell.length_a   1.000
_cell.length_b   1.000
_cell.length_c   1.000
_cell.angle_alpha   90.00
_cell.angle_beta   90.00
_cell.angle_gamma   90.00
#
_symmetry.space_group_name_H-M   'P 1'
#
loop_
_entity.id
_entity.type
_entity.pdbx_description
1 polymer ?
#
loop_
_entity_poly.entity_id
_entity_poly.type
_entity_poly.pdbx_seq_one_letter_code
_entity_poly.pdbx_strand_id
1 'polypeptide(L)'
;MTTLLDEIISTLGRGGIAGAAAEADIIVRAAQASTPNDHAVARNMAARRVEGEPLAYVTGHVVFMGVDLIAAEGALIPREETEFLGNAALDALRSTGFAAPQVIDMCCGSGNLACAIAHHLPAARVWASDLTDGCIAVVRRNVEHVGVSDRVVVAQGDLFTGLAGLGLEGSIDAVVCGPPFISQRKLATDSAWLLKYEPREAFDGGPYGLSIQQRVVKEALPFLRPGGTLLFENGLGQERQTKMLFDRTKAYEDIRLVANAAGEVRVISARKRIE
;
A
#
# COMPACT_ATOMS: atom_id res chain seq x y z
N MET A 1 -37.35 20.53 -7.01
CA MET A 1 -36.86 19.91 -5.76
C MET A 1 -35.39 19.62 -5.96
N THR A 2 -34.55 20.15 -5.11
CA THR A 2 -33.10 19.87 -5.12
C THR A 2 -32.90 18.44 -4.67
N THR A 3 -32.17 17.65 -5.42
CA THR A 3 -31.87 16.24 -5.04
C THR A 3 -30.84 16.20 -3.91
N LEU A 4 -30.71 15.07 -3.20
CA LEU A 4 -29.64 14.87 -2.22
C LEU A 4 -28.26 15.07 -2.88
N LEU A 5 -28.08 14.57 -4.09
CA LEU A 5 -26.83 14.73 -4.83
C LEU A 5 -26.52 16.22 -5.06
N ASP A 6 -27.50 17.03 -5.50
CA ASP A 6 -27.29 18.49 -5.70
C ASP A 6 -26.92 19.19 -4.39
N GLU A 7 -27.54 18.79 -3.27
CA GLU A 7 -27.24 19.31 -1.94
C GLU A 7 -25.77 19.01 -1.54
N ILE A 8 -25.33 17.76 -1.72
CA ILE A 8 -23.97 17.35 -1.39
C ILE A 8 -22.94 18.07 -2.31
N ILE A 9 -23.21 18.14 -3.62
CA ILE A 9 -22.37 18.93 -4.56
C ILE A 9 -22.20 20.37 -4.08
N SER A 10 -23.33 21.02 -3.72
CA SER A 10 -23.31 22.39 -3.22
C SER A 10 -22.49 22.54 -1.93
N THR A 11 -22.60 21.58 -1.01
CA THR A 11 -21.86 21.58 0.26
C THR A 11 -20.37 21.46 0.03
N LEU A 12 -19.94 20.48 -0.77
CA LEU A 12 -18.53 20.27 -1.10
C LEU A 12 -17.94 21.45 -1.89
N GLY A 13 -18.72 21.99 -2.86
CA GLY A 13 -18.28 23.16 -3.65
C GLY A 13 -18.07 24.41 -2.80
N ARG A 14 -18.97 24.71 -1.85
CA ARG A 14 -18.79 25.80 -0.87
C ARG A 14 -17.61 25.57 0.06
N GLY A 15 -17.30 24.32 0.37
CA GLY A 15 -16.11 23.91 1.13
C GLY A 15 -14.82 23.95 0.33
N GLY A 16 -14.84 24.34 -0.95
CA GLY A 16 -13.65 24.45 -1.79
C GLY A 16 -13.09 23.11 -2.29
N ILE A 17 -13.89 22.04 -2.24
CA ILE A 17 -13.45 20.73 -2.73
C ILE A 17 -13.42 20.73 -4.27
N ALA A 18 -12.21 20.55 -4.82
CA ALA A 18 -12.02 20.36 -6.24
C ALA A 18 -12.67 19.01 -6.66
N GLY A 19 -13.47 19.01 -7.75
CA GLY A 19 -14.16 17.79 -8.17
C GLY A 19 -15.40 17.44 -7.33
N ALA A 20 -16.03 18.42 -6.69
CA ALA A 20 -17.19 18.26 -5.80
C ALA A 20 -18.28 17.34 -6.35
N ALA A 21 -18.56 17.36 -7.66
CA ALA A 21 -19.57 16.50 -8.28
C ALA A 21 -19.20 15.01 -8.23
N ALA A 22 -17.93 14.69 -8.51
CA ALA A 22 -17.45 13.31 -8.47
C ALA A 22 -17.39 12.76 -7.03
N GLU A 23 -16.89 13.58 -6.09
CA GLU A 23 -16.84 13.17 -4.68
C GLU A 23 -18.25 13.05 -4.07
N ALA A 24 -19.21 13.91 -4.46
CA ALA A 24 -20.59 13.84 -4.02
C ALA A 24 -21.27 12.52 -4.44
N ASP A 25 -21.05 12.08 -5.67
CA ASP A 25 -21.56 10.80 -6.16
C ASP A 25 -21.03 9.62 -5.34
N ILE A 26 -19.73 9.63 -5.03
CA ILE A 26 -19.08 8.61 -4.16
C ILE A 26 -19.70 8.64 -2.75
N ILE A 27 -19.86 9.81 -2.15
CA ILE A 27 -20.43 9.99 -0.80
C ILE A 27 -21.89 9.49 -0.77
N VAL A 28 -22.71 9.87 -1.76
CA VAL A 28 -24.12 9.46 -1.79
C VAL A 28 -24.24 7.94 -1.94
N ARG A 29 -23.44 7.32 -2.80
CA ARG A 29 -23.42 5.85 -2.93
C ARG A 29 -22.97 5.17 -1.66
N ALA A 30 -21.90 5.63 -1.01
CA ALA A 30 -21.41 5.06 0.24
C ALA A 30 -22.47 5.16 1.36
N ALA A 31 -23.11 6.31 1.49
CA ALA A 31 -24.19 6.51 2.45
C ALA A 31 -25.38 5.57 2.19
N GLN A 32 -25.78 5.40 0.93
CA GLN A 32 -26.87 4.50 0.55
C GLN A 32 -26.54 3.03 0.80
N ALA A 33 -25.28 2.63 0.62
CA ALA A 33 -24.83 1.28 0.91
C ALA A 33 -24.81 0.97 2.41
N SER A 34 -24.43 1.95 3.25
CA SER A 34 -24.35 1.77 4.71
C SER A 34 -25.72 1.86 5.38
N THR A 35 -26.55 2.84 5.00
CA THR A 35 -27.85 3.09 5.60
C THR A 35 -28.84 3.57 4.51
N PRO A 36 -29.57 2.68 3.85
CA PRO A 36 -30.51 3.05 2.79
C PRO A 36 -31.54 4.09 3.29
N ASN A 37 -31.74 5.14 2.47
CA ASN A 37 -32.71 6.23 2.72
C ASN A 37 -32.38 7.16 3.91
N ASP A 38 -31.21 7.03 4.56
CA ASP A 38 -30.78 7.97 5.58
C ASP A 38 -29.88 9.07 4.96
N HIS A 39 -30.50 10.15 4.56
CA HIS A 39 -29.79 11.31 3.99
C HIS A 39 -28.89 12.03 5.01
N ALA A 40 -29.07 11.82 6.31
CA ALA A 40 -28.24 12.43 7.34
C ALA A 40 -26.80 11.88 7.30
N VAL A 41 -26.63 10.59 6.93
CA VAL A 41 -25.33 9.96 6.76
C VAL A 41 -24.52 10.67 5.65
N ALA A 42 -25.12 10.90 4.49
CA ALA A 42 -24.47 11.60 3.38
C ALA A 42 -24.06 13.04 3.76
N ARG A 43 -24.95 13.77 4.49
CA ARG A 43 -24.66 15.11 4.97
C ARG A 43 -23.49 15.14 5.97
N ASN A 44 -23.45 14.18 6.89
CA ASN A 44 -22.34 14.04 7.83
C ASN A 44 -21.02 13.74 7.11
N MET A 45 -21.02 12.80 6.16
CA MET A 45 -19.87 12.50 5.32
C MET A 45 -19.36 13.75 4.58
N ALA A 46 -20.26 14.53 3.98
CA ALA A 46 -19.89 15.76 3.29
C ALA A 46 -19.31 16.82 4.24
N ALA A 47 -19.84 16.95 5.45
CA ALA A 47 -19.32 17.88 6.45
C ALA A 47 -17.89 17.49 6.87
N ARG A 48 -17.63 16.21 7.21
CA ARG A 48 -16.30 15.70 7.52
C ARG A 48 -15.31 15.95 6.38
N ARG A 49 -15.75 15.72 5.13
CA ARG A 49 -14.92 15.97 3.94
C ARG A 49 -14.54 17.44 3.79
N VAL A 50 -15.45 18.37 4.04
CA VAL A 50 -15.20 19.81 4.03
C VAL A 50 -14.22 20.23 5.13
N GLU A 51 -14.22 19.56 6.28
CA GLU A 51 -13.22 19.75 7.35
C GLU A 51 -11.83 19.21 6.99
N GLY A 52 -11.70 18.60 5.82
CA GLY A 52 -10.43 18.12 5.24
C GLY A 52 -10.12 16.64 5.49
N GLU A 53 -11.08 15.89 6.04
CA GLU A 53 -10.89 14.44 6.19
C GLU A 53 -10.80 13.77 4.82
N PRO A 54 -9.86 12.82 4.61
CA PRO A 54 -9.71 12.11 3.34
C PRO A 54 -11.01 11.39 2.93
N LEU A 55 -11.38 11.49 1.64
CA LEU A 55 -12.61 10.89 1.12
C LEU A 55 -12.72 9.39 1.45
N ALA A 56 -11.63 8.65 1.35
CA ALA A 56 -11.59 7.23 1.66
C ALA A 56 -11.94 6.93 3.13
N TYR A 57 -11.48 7.75 4.08
CA TYR A 57 -11.87 7.60 5.49
C TYR A 57 -13.32 8.02 5.74
N VAL A 58 -13.78 9.06 5.04
CA VAL A 58 -15.17 9.51 5.12
C VAL A 58 -16.14 8.42 4.67
N THR A 59 -15.83 7.77 3.55
CA THR A 59 -16.68 6.72 2.95
C THR A 59 -16.40 5.32 3.49
N GLY A 60 -15.24 5.12 4.11
CA GLY A 60 -14.78 3.83 4.64
C GLY A 60 -14.21 2.88 3.59
N HIS A 61 -14.10 3.31 2.33
CA HIS A 61 -13.68 2.45 1.21
C HIS A 61 -12.74 3.16 0.24
N VAL A 62 -11.90 2.37 -0.43
CA VAL A 62 -11.03 2.78 -1.53
C VAL A 62 -10.85 1.64 -2.52
N VAL A 63 -10.83 1.93 -3.80
CA VAL A 63 -10.50 0.93 -4.83
C VAL A 63 -9.00 0.99 -5.11
N PHE A 64 -8.34 -0.17 -5.10
CA PHE A 64 -6.91 -0.33 -5.39
C PHE A 64 -6.72 -1.52 -6.35
N MET A 65 -6.11 -1.30 -7.51
CA MET A 65 -5.95 -2.32 -8.56
C MET A 65 -7.27 -3.06 -8.91
N GLY A 66 -8.39 -2.34 -8.89
CA GLY A 66 -9.72 -2.90 -9.14
C GLY A 66 -10.34 -3.68 -7.97
N VAL A 67 -9.68 -3.75 -6.81
CA VAL A 67 -10.17 -4.40 -5.59
C VAL A 67 -10.73 -3.36 -4.63
N ASP A 68 -11.96 -3.56 -4.15
CA ASP A 68 -12.54 -2.71 -3.10
C ASP A 68 -11.95 -3.06 -1.75
N LEU A 69 -11.41 -2.05 -1.06
CA LEU A 69 -10.75 -2.18 0.23
C LEU A 69 -11.38 -1.25 1.26
N ILE A 70 -11.41 -1.70 2.50
CA ILE A 70 -11.76 -0.89 3.65
C ILE A 70 -10.63 0.12 3.91
N ALA A 71 -10.97 1.40 3.96
CA ALA A 71 -10.10 2.47 4.41
C ALA A 71 -10.49 2.90 5.82
N ALA A 72 -9.56 2.85 6.76
CA ALA A 72 -9.80 3.19 8.16
C ALA A 72 -8.55 3.79 8.80
N GLU A 73 -8.75 4.58 9.85
CA GLU A 73 -7.66 5.11 10.67
C GLU A 73 -6.73 3.98 11.16
N GLY A 74 -5.45 4.32 11.28
CA GLY A 74 -4.40 3.37 11.71
C GLY A 74 -3.60 2.76 10.58
N ALA A 75 -4.06 2.85 9.32
CA ALA A 75 -3.29 2.43 8.16
C ALA A 75 -3.34 3.50 7.06
N LEU A 76 -2.27 3.61 6.28
CA LEU A 76 -2.20 4.49 5.13
C LEU A 76 -3.32 4.15 4.13
N ILE A 77 -3.98 5.18 3.61
CA ILE A 77 -4.89 5.03 2.47
C ILE A 77 -4.06 4.58 1.27
N PRO A 78 -4.42 3.49 0.57
CA PRO A 78 -3.75 3.05 -0.65
C PRO A 78 -3.56 4.19 -1.66
N ARG A 79 -2.35 4.32 -2.19
CA ARG A 79 -1.99 5.36 -3.15
C ARG A 79 -2.00 4.80 -4.58
N GLU A 80 -2.40 5.62 -5.53
CA GLU A 80 -2.40 5.27 -6.96
C GLU A 80 -0.98 4.90 -7.45
N GLU A 81 0.05 5.60 -6.98
CA GLU A 81 1.44 5.28 -7.31
C GLU A 81 1.89 3.90 -6.83
N THR A 82 1.30 3.37 -5.76
CA THR A 82 1.58 2.02 -5.26
C THR A 82 0.98 0.94 -6.16
N GLU A 83 -0.07 1.25 -6.96
CA GLU A 83 -0.57 0.34 -7.98
C GLU A 83 0.51 0.00 -9.02
N PHE A 84 1.45 0.93 -9.25
CA PHE A 84 2.57 0.68 -10.15
C PHE A 84 3.51 -0.41 -9.61
N LEU A 85 3.77 -0.43 -8.29
CA LEU A 85 4.49 -1.52 -7.64
C LEU A 85 3.70 -2.84 -7.73
N GLY A 86 2.39 -2.81 -7.47
CA GLY A 86 1.52 -3.98 -7.55
C GLY A 86 1.52 -4.61 -8.95
N ASN A 87 1.38 -3.79 -9.99
CA ASN A 87 1.43 -4.26 -11.39
C ASN A 87 2.82 -4.84 -11.74
N ALA A 88 3.91 -4.19 -11.34
CA ALA A 88 5.26 -4.71 -11.55
C ALA A 88 5.48 -6.06 -10.84
N ALA A 89 4.91 -6.24 -9.65
CA ALA A 89 4.96 -7.50 -8.92
C ALA A 89 4.16 -8.61 -9.62
N LEU A 90 2.94 -8.30 -10.09
CA LEU A 90 2.13 -9.25 -10.86
C LEU A 90 2.84 -9.71 -12.14
N ASP A 91 3.45 -8.77 -12.87
CA ASP A 91 4.20 -9.08 -14.10
C ASP A 91 5.43 -9.95 -13.81
N ALA A 92 6.18 -9.62 -12.75
CA ALA A 92 7.31 -10.42 -12.31
C ALA A 92 6.88 -11.86 -11.95
N LEU A 93 5.82 -12.02 -11.15
CA LEU A 93 5.31 -13.32 -10.73
C LEU A 93 4.77 -14.15 -11.91
N ARG A 94 4.00 -13.54 -12.81
CA ARG A 94 3.49 -14.21 -14.03
C ARG A 94 4.62 -14.68 -14.95
N SER A 95 5.69 -13.90 -15.06
CA SER A 95 6.83 -14.23 -15.92
C SER A 95 7.61 -15.46 -15.45
N THR A 96 7.51 -15.84 -14.18
CA THR A 96 8.21 -16.99 -13.61
C THR A 96 7.54 -18.32 -13.94
N GLY A 97 6.26 -18.31 -14.31
CA GLY A 97 5.48 -19.52 -14.60
C GLY A 97 5.19 -20.41 -13.37
N PHE A 98 5.36 -19.90 -12.14
CA PHE A 98 5.06 -20.67 -10.94
C PHE A 98 3.57 -20.92 -10.79
N ALA A 99 3.23 -22.19 -10.51
CA ALA A 99 1.85 -22.61 -10.34
C ALA A 99 1.19 -22.00 -9.08
N ALA A 100 1.96 -21.81 -8.00
CA ALA A 100 1.50 -21.26 -6.74
C ALA A 100 2.59 -20.35 -6.12
N PRO A 101 2.72 -19.10 -6.54
CA PRO A 101 3.77 -18.23 -6.06
C PRO A 101 3.61 -17.88 -4.57
N GLN A 102 4.74 -17.83 -3.87
CA GLN A 102 4.85 -17.44 -2.47
C GLN A 102 5.38 -16.02 -2.36
N VAL A 103 4.62 -15.12 -1.75
CA VAL A 103 4.90 -13.69 -1.73
C VAL A 103 4.90 -13.16 -0.30
N ILE A 104 5.87 -12.32 0.05
CA ILE A 104 5.81 -11.48 1.25
C ILE A 104 5.43 -10.07 0.83
N ASP A 105 4.38 -9.51 1.47
CA ASP A 105 4.05 -8.09 1.44
C ASP A 105 4.56 -7.46 2.74
N MET A 106 5.68 -6.73 2.63
CA MET A 106 6.37 -6.12 3.76
C MET A 106 6.03 -4.63 3.88
N CYS A 107 5.78 -4.15 5.09
CA CYS A 107 5.17 -2.84 5.37
C CYS A 107 3.79 -2.76 4.70
N CYS A 108 2.97 -3.76 4.95
CA CYS A 108 1.74 -4.00 4.19
C CYS A 108 0.66 -2.94 4.41
N GLY A 109 0.76 -2.10 5.44
CA GLY A 109 -0.21 -1.05 5.75
C GLY A 109 -1.62 -1.58 5.88
N SER A 110 -2.50 -1.14 4.98
CA SER A 110 -3.88 -1.64 4.87
C SER A 110 -3.98 -3.03 4.25
N GLY A 111 -2.88 -3.63 3.77
CA GLY A 111 -2.86 -4.89 3.04
C GLY A 111 -3.28 -4.79 1.58
N ASN A 112 -3.21 -3.60 1.02
CA ASN A 112 -3.64 -3.34 -0.37
C ASN A 112 -2.87 -4.19 -1.39
N LEU A 113 -1.54 -4.30 -1.29
CA LEU A 113 -0.74 -5.16 -2.18
C LEU A 113 -1.04 -6.64 -1.94
N ALA A 114 -1.09 -7.08 -0.67
CA ALA A 114 -1.40 -8.48 -0.34
C ALA A 114 -2.76 -8.92 -0.88
N CYS A 115 -3.80 -8.12 -0.66
CA CYS A 115 -5.15 -8.39 -1.15
C CYS A 115 -5.21 -8.38 -2.68
N ALA A 116 -4.60 -7.39 -3.33
CA ALA A 116 -4.59 -7.29 -4.79
C ALA A 116 -3.82 -8.47 -5.43
N ILE A 117 -2.64 -8.83 -4.91
CA ILE A 117 -1.87 -9.98 -5.41
C ILE A 117 -2.67 -11.28 -5.25
N ALA A 118 -3.26 -11.52 -4.06
CA ALA A 118 -4.07 -12.72 -3.82
C ALA A 118 -5.34 -12.76 -4.68
N HIS A 119 -5.95 -11.60 -5.00
CA HIS A 119 -7.09 -11.47 -5.89
C HIS A 119 -6.73 -11.80 -7.35
N HIS A 120 -5.66 -11.17 -7.87
CA HIS A 120 -5.26 -11.30 -9.27
C HIS A 120 -4.48 -12.58 -9.58
N LEU A 121 -3.93 -13.25 -8.56
CA LEU A 121 -3.24 -14.54 -8.65
C LEU A 121 -3.88 -15.54 -7.68
N PRO A 122 -4.99 -16.20 -8.05
CA PRO A 122 -5.76 -17.04 -7.14
C PRO A 122 -4.99 -18.22 -6.52
N ALA A 123 -3.87 -18.62 -7.11
CA ALA A 123 -2.99 -19.66 -6.57
C ALA A 123 -1.88 -19.12 -5.65
N ALA A 124 -1.70 -17.80 -5.56
CA ALA A 124 -0.66 -17.21 -4.72
C ALA A 124 -0.97 -17.37 -3.24
N ARG A 125 0.09 -17.59 -2.43
CA ARG A 125 0.06 -17.45 -0.97
C ARG A 125 0.85 -16.22 -0.58
N VAL A 126 0.26 -15.38 0.28
CA VAL A 126 0.84 -14.10 0.66
C VAL A 126 0.99 -14.02 2.17
N TRP A 127 2.12 -13.53 2.64
CA TRP A 127 2.37 -13.18 4.04
C TRP A 127 2.49 -11.66 4.12
N ALA A 128 1.48 -11.03 4.73
CA ALA A 128 1.41 -9.58 4.92
C ALA A 128 1.93 -9.23 6.32
N SER A 129 2.98 -8.42 6.40
CA SER A 129 3.60 -8.04 7.68
C SER A 129 3.71 -6.53 7.84
N ASP A 130 3.32 -6.04 9.02
CA ASP A 130 3.47 -4.63 9.40
C ASP A 130 3.83 -4.49 10.89
N LEU A 131 4.29 -3.30 11.25
CA LEU A 131 4.75 -2.97 12.60
C LEU A 131 3.62 -2.68 13.57
N THR A 132 2.58 -1.96 13.13
CA THR A 132 1.62 -1.28 14.02
C THR A 132 0.33 -2.07 14.21
N ASP A 133 -0.26 -1.99 15.42
CA ASP A 133 -1.57 -2.58 15.71
C ASP A 133 -2.66 -2.05 14.75
N GLY A 134 -2.59 -0.75 14.40
CA GLY A 134 -3.54 -0.12 13.49
C GLY A 134 -3.52 -0.76 12.10
N CYS A 135 -2.33 -0.93 11.50
CA CYS A 135 -2.19 -1.63 10.22
C CYS A 135 -2.70 -3.07 10.31
N ILE A 136 -2.31 -3.80 11.36
CA ILE A 136 -2.74 -5.20 11.54
C ILE A 136 -4.26 -5.33 11.67
N ALA A 137 -4.91 -4.40 12.36
CA ALA A 137 -6.37 -4.38 12.47
C ALA A 137 -7.04 -4.14 11.11
N VAL A 138 -6.51 -3.20 10.31
CA VAL A 138 -7.08 -2.87 8.99
C VAL A 138 -6.81 -3.97 7.97
N VAL A 139 -5.59 -4.51 7.89
CA VAL A 139 -5.28 -5.57 6.93
C VAL A 139 -6.09 -6.84 7.19
N ARG A 140 -6.34 -7.23 8.44
CA ARG A 140 -7.20 -8.38 8.75
C ARG A 140 -8.62 -8.20 8.23
N ARG A 141 -9.19 -7.00 8.41
CA ARG A 141 -10.51 -6.66 7.87
C ARG A 141 -10.52 -6.71 6.33
N ASN A 142 -9.46 -6.22 5.69
CA ASN A 142 -9.35 -6.24 4.23
C ASN A 142 -9.21 -7.66 3.67
N VAL A 143 -8.41 -8.50 4.31
CA VAL A 143 -8.25 -9.92 3.93
C VAL A 143 -9.58 -10.68 4.00
N GLU A 144 -10.40 -10.40 5.05
CA GLU A 144 -11.73 -10.96 5.20
C GLU A 144 -12.71 -10.37 4.16
N HIS A 145 -12.73 -9.04 4.00
CA HIS A 145 -13.61 -8.33 3.08
C HIS A 145 -13.41 -8.77 1.62
N VAL A 146 -12.16 -8.92 1.19
CA VAL A 146 -11.81 -9.38 -0.17
C VAL A 146 -12.03 -10.89 -0.35
N GLY A 147 -12.20 -11.63 0.75
CA GLY A 147 -12.42 -13.09 0.71
C GLY A 147 -11.17 -13.89 0.37
N VAL A 148 -9.99 -13.45 0.86
CA VAL A 148 -8.69 -14.10 0.59
C VAL A 148 -8.03 -14.67 1.86
N SER A 149 -8.79 -14.84 2.94
CA SER A 149 -8.30 -15.29 4.26
C SER A 149 -7.66 -16.67 4.26
N ASP A 150 -7.98 -17.51 3.29
CA ASP A 150 -7.40 -18.83 3.09
C ASP A 150 -5.97 -18.79 2.52
N ARG A 151 -5.57 -17.68 1.94
CA ARG A 151 -4.31 -17.51 1.19
C ARG A 151 -3.44 -16.36 1.68
N VAL A 152 -3.97 -15.45 2.49
CA VAL A 152 -3.23 -14.33 3.08
C VAL A 152 -3.07 -14.52 4.57
N VAL A 153 -1.82 -14.67 5.02
CA VAL A 153 -1.45 -14.74 6.44
C VAL A 153 -1.00 -13.36 6.91
N VAL A 154 -1.61 -12.85 7.97
CA VAL A 154 -1.27 -11.54 8.54
C VAL A 154 -0.40 -11.72 9.77
N ALA A 155 0.79 -11.13 9.78
CA ALA A 155 1.76 -11.17 10.86
C ALA A 155 2.11 -9.76 11.34
N GLN A 156 2.43 -9.62 12.63
CA GLN A 156 2.90 -8.36 13.20
C GLN A 156 4.35 -8.46 13.62
N GLY A 157 5.15 -7.47 13.27
CA GLY A 157 6.53 -7.38 13.71
C GLY A 157 7.31 -6.27 13.03
N ASP A 158 8.50 -6.00 13.56
CA ASP A 158 9.44 -5.08 12.93
C ASP A 158 10.09 -5.78 11.73
N LEU A 159 9.61 -5.42 10.53
CA LEU A 159 9.98 -6.05 9.27
C LEU A 159 9.84 -7.59 9.34
N PHE A 160 10.89 -8.31 8.96
CA PHE A 160 10.87 -9.77 8.86
C PHE A 160 10.79 -10.51 10.21
N THR A 161 10.91 -9.80 11.34
CA THR A 161 10.77 -10.45 12.66
C THR A 161 9.37 -11.03 12.89
N GLY A 162 8.33 -10.41 12.31
CA GLY A 162 6.95 -10.92 12.37
C GLY A 162 6.75 -12.25 11.64
N LEU A 163 7.67 -12.63 10.76
CA LEU A 163 7.63 -13.85 9.96
C LEU A 163 8.53 -14.95 10.50
N ALA A 164 9.26 -14.70 11.60
CA ALA A 164 10.18 -15.66 12.17
C ALA A 164 9.45 -16.95 12.63
N GLY A 165 10.03 -18.10 12.34
CA GLY A 165 9.47 -19.41 12.73
C GLY A 165 8.32 -19.91 11.85
N LEU A 166 7.95 -19.19 10.79
CA LEU A 166 6.94 -19.66 9.83
C LEU A 166 7.50 -20.60 8.75
N GLY A 167 8.82 -20.86 8.77
CA GLY A 167 9.47 -21.78 7.82
C GLY A 167 9.52 -21.25 6.38
N LEU A 168 9.66 -19.94 6.22
CA LEU A 168 9.62 -19.25 4.92
C LEU A 168 11.00 -19.05 4.29
N GLU A 169 12.06 -19.37 5.02
CA GLU A 169 13.44 -19.17 4.57
C GLU A 169 13.72 -19.95 3.28
N GLY A 170 14.25 -19.27 2.29
CA GLY A 170 14.62 -19.84 0.99
C GLY A 170 13.44 -20.29 0.11
N SER A 171 12.19 -19.97 0.49
CA SER A 171 10.99 -20.42 -0.24
C SER A 171 10.24 -19.32 -0.98
N ILE A 172 10.53 -18.05 -0.69
CA ILE A 172 9.77 -16.92 -1.19
C ILE A 172 10.17 -16.55 -2.63
N ASP A 173 9.18 -16.45 -3.50
CA ASP A 173 9.33 -16.10 -4.91
C ASP A 173 9.50 -14.59 -5.11
N ALA A 174 8.73 -13.80 -4.35
CA ALA A 174 8.85 -12.36 -4.37
C ALA A 174 8.63 -11.74 -2.98
N VAL A 175 9.40 -10.72 -2.67
CA VAL A 175 9.12 -9.77 -1.58
C VAL A 175 8.71 -8.46 -2.25
N VAL A 176 7.50 -7.99 -1.94
CA VAL A 176 7.03 -6.65 -2.32
C VAL A 176 7.01 -5.77 -1.08
N CYS A 177 7.34 -4.49 -1.23
CA CYS A 177 7.40 -3.59 -0.09
C CYS A 177 7.06 -2.15 -0.50
N GLY A 178 6.06 -1.56 0.14
CA GLY A 178 5.78 -0.13 0.12
C GLY A 178 6.41 0.56 1.35
N PRO A 179 7.75 0.71 1.44
CA PRO A 179 8.38 1.19 2.66
C PRO A 179 8.14 2.68 2.86
N PRO A 180 8.09 3.18 4.10
CA PRO A 180 8.16 4.61 4.35
C PRO A 180 9.49 5.17 3.81
N PHE A 181 9.43 6.25 3.02
CA PHE A 181 10.59 6.81 2.34
C PHE A 181 10.76 8.33 2.49
N ILE A 182 9.90 8.99 3.29
CA ILE A 182 10.05 10.43 3.54
C ILE A 182 11.08 10.64 4.65
N SER A 183 12.05 11.55 4.42
CA SER A 183 13.02 11.89 5.46
C SER A 183 12.33 12.62 6.63
N GLN A 184 12.82 12.41 7.84
CA GLN A 184 12.28 13.05 9.05
C GLN A 184 12.21 14.56 8.93
N ARG A 185 13.22 15.19 8.32
CA ARG A 185 13.21 16.64 8.07
C ARG A 185 12.06 17.05 7.15
N LYS A 186 11.89 16.38 6.00
CA LYS A 186 10.81 16.68 5.05
C LYS A 186 9.44 16.43 5.66
N LEU A 187 9.31 15.36 6.46
CA LEU A 187 8.07 15.04 7.16
C LEU A 187 7.69 16.09 8.21
N ALA A 188 8.69 16.71 8.86
CA ALA A 188 8.46 17.78 9.84
C ALA A 188 8.12 19.14 9.19
N THR A 189 8.42 19.34 7.92
CA THR A 189 8.22 20.62 7.19
C THR A 189 7.21 20.46 6.07
N ASP A 190 7.68 20.08 4.88
CA ASP A 190 6.91 20.12 3.63
C ASP A 190 5.75 19.12 3.58
N SER A 191 5.84 18.06 4.36
CA SER A 191 4.88 16.94 4.38
C SER A 191 4.14 16.80 5.71
N ALA A 192 4.23 17.78 6.60
CA ALA A 192 3.60 17.73 7.93
C ALA A 192 2.07 17.57 7.88
N TRP A 193 1.44 18.04 6.81
CA TRP A 193 0.00 17.93 6.59
C TRP A 193 -0.49 16.47 6.47
N LEU A 194 0.37 15.55 6.04
CA LEU A 194 0.05 14.12 5.95
C LEU A 194 -0.30 13.53 7.32
N LEU A 195 0.35 14.03 8.38
CA LEU A 195 0.20 13.52 9.75
C LEU A 195 -1.11 13.93 10.40
N LYS A 196 -1.96 14.71 9.74
CA LYS A 196 -3.25 15.13 10.30
C LYS A 196 -4.22 13.95 10.45
N TYR A 197 -4.16 13.00 9.53
CA TYR A 197 -5.11 11.89 9.47
C TYR A 197 -4.45 10.51 9.39
N GLU A 198 -3.20 10.44 8.96
CA GLU A 198 -2.53 9.17 8.67
C GLU A 198 -1.34 8.94 9.61
N PRO A 199 -1.01 7.69 9.94
CA PRO A 199 0.02 7.38 10.94
C PRO A 199 1.41 7.79 10.46
N ARG A 200 2.21 8.33 11.38
CA ARG A 200 3.59 8.79 11.09
C ARG A 200 4.48 7.67 10.53
N GLU A 201 4.31 6.47 11.04
CA GLU A 201 5.09 5.29 10.69
C GLU A 201 4.96 4.94 9.19
N ALA A 202 3.85 5.29 8.58
CA ALA A 202 3.63 5.09 7.14
C ALA A 202 4.52 5.98 6.24
N PHE A 203 5.10 7.04 6.80
CA PHE A 203 5.87 8.03 6.04
C PHE A 203 7.33 8.11 6.46
N ASP A 204 7.65 7.89 7.75
CA ASP A 204 8.96 8.13 8.33
C ASP A 204 10.00 7.09 7.90
N GLY A 205 10.73 7.37 6.83
CA GLY A 205 11.85 6.56 6.33
C GLY A 205 13.18 6.80 7.06
N GLY A 206 13.16 7.46 8.22
CA GLY A 206 14.36 7.81 8.99
C GLY A 206 15.04 9.10 8.51
N PRO A 207 16.26 9.39 8.98
CA PRO A 207 16.93 10.68 8.75
C PRO A 207 17.02 11.09 7.28
N TYR A 208 17.22 10.12 6.39
CA TYR A 208 17.40 10.35 4.94
C TYR A 208 16.31 9.68 4.09
N GLY A 209 15.28 9.07 4.71
CA GLY A 209 14.23 8.37 4.00
C GLY A 209 14.64 7.02 3.40
N LEU A 210 15.75 6.43 3.88
CA LEU A 210 16.33 5.20 3.31
C LEU A 210 16.55 4.08 4.36
N SER A 211 16.24 4.35 5.64
CA SER A 211 16.58 3.43 6.73
C SER A 211 15.84 2.10 6.62
N ILE A 212 14.56 2.14 6.29
CA ILE A 212 13.74 0.94 6.12
C ILE A 212 14.15 0.19 4.86
N GLN A 213 14.32 0.88 3.74
CA GLN A 213 14.79 0.27 2.48
C GLN A 213 16.12 -0.47 2.66
N GLN A 214 17.07 0.14 3.40
CA GLN A 214 18.36 -0.49 3.68
C GLN A 214 18.23 -1.79 4.47
N ARG A 215 17.29 -1.85 5.42
CA ARG A 215 17.01 -3.06 6.19
C ARG A 215 16.32 -4.11 5.32
N VAL A 216 15.27 -3.72 4.58
CA VAL A 216 14.54 -4.64 3.70
C VAL A 216 15.44 -5.33 2.68
N VAL A 217 16.36 -4.59 2.04
CA VAL A 217 17.32 -5.17 1.09
C VAL A 217 18.19 -6.28 1.70
N LYS A 218 18.54 -6.17 2.99
CA LYS A 218 19.36 -7.19 3.69
C LYS A 218 18.50 -8.30 4.27
N GLU A 219 17.41 -7.93 4.93
CA GLU A 219 16.60 -8.86 5.71
C GLU A 219 15.70 -9.74 4.81
N ALA A 220 15.44 -9.36 3.54
CA ALA A 220 14.74 -10.19 2.57
C ALA A 220 15.58 -11.38 2.07
N LEU A 221 16.92 -11.28 2.10
CA LEU A 221 17.80 -12.30 1.52
C LEU A 221 17.61 -13.73 2.09
N PRO A 222 17.47 -13.93 3.40
CA PRO A 222 17.23 -15.25 3.94
C PRO A 222 15.91 -15.87 3.46
N PHE A 223 14.87 -15.06 3.21
CA PHE A 223 13.54 -15.53 2.82
C PHE A 223 13.45 -15.84 1.33
N LEU A 224 14.06 -14.98 0.50
CA LEU A 224 14.05 -15.18 -0.95
C LEU A 224 14.78 -16.48 -1.32
N ARG A 225 14.14 -17.29 -2.16
CA ARG A 225 14.83 -18.40 -2.82
C ARG A 225 15.88 -17.89 -3.82
N PRO A 226 16.83 -18.73 -4.26
CA PRO A 226 17.69 -18.37 -5.39
C PRO A 226 16.85 -17.96 -6.62
N GLY A 227 17.16 -16.81 -7.23
CA GLY A 227 16.38 -16.25 -8.31
C GLY A 227 15.07 -15.55 -7.92
N GLY A 228 14.70 -15.54 -6.65
CA GLY A 228 13.55 -14.78 -6.12
C GLY A 228 13.77 -13.27 -6.21
N THR A 229 12.70 -12.50 -6.31
CA THR A 229 12.76 -11.06 -6.61
C THR A 229 12.34 -10.21 -5.41
N LEU A 230 13.11 -9.16 -5.12
CA LEU A 230 12.70 -8.06 -4.24
C LEU A 230 12.26 -6.89 -5.11
N LEU A 231 11.04 -6.38 -4.84
CA LEU A 231 10.49 -5.17 -5.46
C LEU A 231 10.07 -4.21 -4.36
N PHE A 232 10.41 -2.93 -4.48
CA PHE A 232 9.83 -1.93 -3.59
C PHE A 232 9.61 -0.58 -4.25
N GLU A 233 8.68 0.17 -3.66
CA GLU A 233 8.37 1.52 -4.06
C GLU A 233 9.54 2.45 -3.75
N ASN A 234 9.88 3.32 -4.70
CA ASN A 234 11.00 4.25 -4.60
C ASN A 234 10.50 5.68 -4.51
N GLY A 235 11.00 6.43 -3.54
CA GLY A 235 10.77 7.86 -3.46
C GLY A 235 11.43 8.62 -4.62
N LEU A 236 10.76 9.64 -5.13
CA LEU A 236 11.29 10.45 -6.23
C LEU A 236 12.67 11.02 -5.90
N GLY A 237 13.64 10.81 -6.80
CA GLY A 237 15.02 11.28 -6.66
C GLY A 237 15.89 10.40 -5.74
N GLN A 238 15.39 9.26 -5.25
CA GLN A 238 16.16 8.34 -4.40
C GLN A 238 16.75 7.15 -5.18
N GLU A 239 16.47 7.02 -6.49
CA GLU A 239 16.81 5.85 -7.30
C GLU A 239 18.30 5.49 -7.26
N ARG A 240 19.19 6.50 -7.29
CA ARG A 240 20.64 6.27 -7.22
C ARG A 240 21.06 5.69 -5.87
N GLN A 241 20.58 6.27 -4.78
CA GLN A 241 20.89 5.83 -3.42
C GLN A 241 20.33 4.44 -3.16
N THR A 242 19.10 4.20 -3.61
CA THR A 242 18.42 2.91 -3.44
C THR A 242 19.13 1.81 -4.23
N LYS A 243 19.54 2.09 -5.49
CA LYS A 243 20.36 1.16 -6.27
C LYS A 243 21.68 0.80 -5.54
N MET A 244 22.34 1.78 -4.92
CA MET A 244 23.55 1.53 -4.15
C MET A 244 23.33 0.59 -2.95
N LEU A 245 22.12 0.53 -2.38
CA LEU A 245 21.81 -0.42 -1.30
C LEU A 245 21.91 -1.87 -1.80
N PHE A 246 21.39 -2.15 -2.99
CA PHE A 246 21.52 -3.45 -3.63
C PHE A 246 22.96 -3.78 -4.00
N ASP A 247 23.66 -2.85 -4.69
CA ASP A 247 25.04 -3.04 -5.15
C ASP A 247 25.99 -3.42 -3.99
N ARG A 248 25.77 -2.83 -2.81
CA ARG A 248 26.61 -3.08 -1.61
C ARG A 248 26.46 -4.49 -1.05
N THR A 249 25.31 -5.14 -1.24
CA THR A 249 25.11 -6.50 -0.72
C THR A 249 25.86 -7.54 -1.56
N LYS A 250 26.09 -7.27 -2.84
CA LYS A 250 26.60 -8.21 -3.86
C LYS A 250 25.75 -9.47 -4.03
N ALA A 251 24.64 -9.58 -3.33
CA ALA A 251 23.75 -10.74 -3.33
C ALA A 251 22.62 -10.63 -4.35
N TYR A 252 22.47 -9.49 -5.00
CA TYR A 252 21.45 -9.25 -6.02
C TYR A 252 22.07 -9.06 -7.41
N GLU A 253 21.30 -9.38 -8.41
CA GLU A 253 21.57 -9.15 -9.84
C GLU A 253 20.32 -8.61 -10.53
N ASP A 254 20.40 -8.25 -11.81
CA ASP A 254 19.28 -7.73 -12.61
C ASP A 254 18.54 -6.57 -11.94
N ILE A 255 19.30 -5.63 -11.36
CA ILE A 255 18.72 -4.45 -10.70
C ILE A 255 18.06 -3.58 -11.76
N ARG A 256 16.73 -3.43 -11.70
CA ARG A 256 15.94 -2.66 -12.65
C ARG A 256 15.29 -1.48 -11.97
N LEU A 257 15.30 -0.36 -12.66
CA LEU A 257 14.60 0.86 -12.30
C LEU A 257 13.39 0.98 -13.22
N VAL A 258 12.19 0.91 -12.66
CA VAL A 258 10.95 0.94 -13.43
C VAL A 258 10.33 2.33 -13.28
N ALA A 259 10.23 3.04 -14.40
CA ALA A 259 9.69 4.39 -14.45
C ALA A 259 8.24 4.40 -14.91
N ASN A 260 7.47 5.37 -14.41
CA ASN A 260 6.12 5.65 -14.89
C ASN A 260 6.16 6.34 -16.27
N ALA A 261 4.99 6.67 -16.84
CA ALA A 261 4.87 7.33 -18.14
C ALA A 261 5.51 8.73 -18.19
N ALA A 262 5.72 9.37 -17.02
CA ALA A 262 6.42 10.65 -16.93
C ALA A 262 7.95 10.50 -16.84
N GLY A 263 8.48 9.28 -16.89
CA GLY A 263 9.91 8.99 -16.77
C GLY A 263 10.43 9.01 -15.33
N GLU A 264 9.55 9.07 -14.33
CA GLU A 264 9.91 9.04 -12.92
C GLU A 264 10.06 7.60 -12.44
N VAL A 265 11.22 7.27 -11.84
CA VAL A 265 11.45 5.95 -11.26
C VAL A 265 10.60 5.77 -10.01
N ARG A 266 9.66 4.82 -10.04
CA ARG A 266 8.74 4.52 -8.95
C ARG A 266 8.98 3.17 -8.31
N VAL A 267 9.55 2.21 -9.03
CA VAL A 267 9.84 0.88 -8.52
C VAL A 267 11.29 0.52 -8.78
N ILE A 268 11.91 -0.08 -7.79
CA ILE A 268 13.18 -0.79 -7.95
C ILE A 268 12.93 -2.26 -7.73
N SER A 269 13.43 -3.08 -8.64
CA SER A 269 13.42 -4.53 -8.50
C SER A 269 14.82 -5.10 -8.67
N ALA A 270 15.09 -6.19 -7.94
CA ALA A 270 16.35 -6.92 -8.07
C ALA A 270 16.13 -8.40 -7.77
N ARG A 271 16.85 -9.26 -8.48
CA ARG A 271 16.78 -10.70 -8.30
C ARG A 271 17.90 -11.20 -7.38
N LYS A 272 17.57 -12.06 -6.41
CA LYS A 272 18.60 -12.74 -5.61
C LYS A 272 19.44 -13.63 -6.51
N ARG A 273 20.76 -13.56 -6.40
CA ARG A 273 21.68 -14.39 -7.18
C ARG A 273 21.41 -15.87 -6.96
N ILE A 274 21.62 -16.66 -8.02
CA ILE A 274 21.71 -18.12 -7.96
C ILE A 274 23.19 -18.41 -7.70
N GLU A 275 23.51 -18.87 -6.49
CA GLU A 275 24.88 -19.32 -6.17
C GLU A 275 25.22 -20.59 -6.93
#